data_08758eed57a7b465b19ff73af50c863d
#
_entry.id   08758eed57a7b465b19ff73af50c863d
#
_cell.length_a   1.000
_cell.length_b   1.000
_cell.length_c   1.000
_cell.angle_alpha   90.00
_cell.angle_beta   90.00
_cell.angle_gamma   90.00
#
_symmetry.space_group_name_H-M   'P 1'
#
loop_
_entity.id
_entity.type
_entity.pdbx_description
1 polymer ?
#
loop_
_entity_poly.entity_id
_entity_poly.type
_entity_poly.pdbx_seq_one_letter_code
_entity_poly.pdbx_strand_id
1 'polypeptide(L)'
;MENSPLVSVIIAAYNAEQFIARTLSSVIEQTYKNLEILVVDDGSKDRTVEIVEQFATKDSRINLLRQPNSRVAKARNLAIKNAKGEYIAPVDADDIWHPQKIEKQIEVFLNSEPSVGLVYTWSFLIDESDRITNRFDEINSFHFSNVARAEGEVYLPLIYLNFIGNASVPLIRKSCLNKVGNYNELLEEQGALYCEDWDLQLRIAEFYQYKVVPNYLVGYRRLSNSMSGNHLGMAKSYDIIMANVREKYPKIPSFIYRWSKSHFYSNLFKKSYKTEQYRATIYLLREAVKADYKILIKPGVYKIFFLTLIKYILPKKSNNKPDVSQSERIVQNKIDLSYIEKLETATNNLPDKNFESPYKYLIKKRWHKILKLNQQEHIWQ
;
A
#
# COMPACT_ATOMS: atom_id res chain seq x y z
N MET A 1 -25.60 -15.25 13.73
CA MET A 1 -24.16 -15.18 14.08
C MET A 1 -24.05 -14.29 15.30
N GLU A 2 -24.19 -14.89 16.48
CA GLU A 2 -24.34 -14.13 17.76
C GLU A 2 -23.04 -13.51 18.29
N ASN A 3 -21.90 -13.61 17.65
CA ASN A 3 -20.62 -13.04 18.13
C ASN A 3 -19.73 -12.56 16.97
N SER A 4 -20.26 -11.75 16.07
CA SER A 4 -19.42 -11.11 15.05
C SER A 4 -18.61 -9.98 15.70
N PRO A 5 -17.26 -10.02 15.72
CA PRO A 5 -16.45 -8.98 16.35
C PRO A 5 -16.64 -7.61 15.64
N LEU A 6 -16.64 -6.53 16.40
CA LEU A 6 -16.75 -5.18 15.85
C LEU A 6 -15.45 -4.82 15.09
N VAL A 7 -15.58 -4.30 13.87
CA VAL A 7 -14.47 -3.77 13.08
C VAL A 7 -14.58 -2.25 13.00
N SER A 8 -13.54 -1.54 13.40
CA SER A 8 -13.42 -0.10 13.23
C SER A 8 -12.73 0.20 11.89
N VAL A 9 -13.50 0.66 10.93
CA VAL A 9 -12.96 1.21 9.69
C VAL A 9 -12.47 2.62 9.95
N ILE A 10 -11.21 2.92 9.65
CA ILE A 10 -10.59 4.22 9.87
C ILE A 10 -10.23 4.89 8.54
N ILE A 11 -10.69 6.12 8.34
CA ILE A 11 -10.48 6.91 7.12
C ILE A 11 -9.86 8.25 7.50
N ALA A 12 -8.62 8.49 7.09
CA ALA A 12 -8.02 9.82 7.15
C ALA A 12 -8.35 10.56 5.86
N ALA A 13 -9.03 11.70 5.95
CA ALA A 13 -9.48 12.48 4.80
C ALA A 13 -8.89 13.90 4.83
N TYR A 14 -8.31 14.33 3.73
CA TYR A 14 -7.86 15.70 3.51
C TYR A 14 -8.04 16.09 2.05
N ASN A 15 -8.92 17.07 1.78
CA ASN A 15 -9.27 17.53 0.43
C ASN A 15 -9.62 16.36 -0.50
N ALA A 16 -10.57 15.52 -0.06
CA ALA A 16 -10.96 14.27 -0.72
C ALA A 16 -12.36 14.34 -1.37
N GLU A 17 -12.92 15.54 -1.61
CA GLU A 17 -14.30 15.73 -2.13
C GLU A 17 -14.58 14.92 -3.39
N GLN A 18 -13.56 14.69 -4.23
CA GLN A 18 -13.70 13.97 -5.49
C GLN A 18 -13.97 12.48 -5.30
N PHE A 19 -13.47 11.87 -4.21
CA PHE A 19 -13.43 10.42 -4.07
C PHE A 19 -14.13 9.88 -2.82
N ILE A 20 -14.17 10.68 -1.73
CA ILE A 20 -14.64 10.22 -0.40
C ILE A 20 -16.05 9.60 -0.45
N ALA A 21 -16.95 10.11 -1.28
CA ALA A 21 -18.29 9.54 -1.43
C ALA A 21 -18.27 8.09 -1.93
N ARG A 22 -17.38 7.78 -2.89
CA ARG A 22 -17.21 6.42 -3.44
C ARG A 22 -16.54 5.49 -2.45
N THR A 23 -15.55 5.99 -1.73
CA THR A 23 -14.91 5.25 -0.64
C THR A 23 -15.92 4.87 0.43
N LEU A 24 -16.71 5.83 0.94
CA LEU A 24 -17.74 5.59 1.95
C LEU A 24 -18.80 4.61 1.45
N SER A 25 -19.28 4.75 0.22
CA SER A 25 -20.23 3.80 -0.37
C SER A 25 -19.69 2.38 -0.35
N SER A 26 -18.44 2.18 -0.75
CA SER A 26 -17.81 0.86 -0.77
C SER A 26 -17.63 0.22 0.63
N VAL A 27 -17.48 1.07 1.67
CA VAL A 27 -17.41 0.63 3.06
C VAL A 27 -18.79 0.31 3.62
N ILE A 28 -19.80 1.12 3.33
CA ILE A 28 -21.20 0.90 3.76
C ILE A 28 -21.77 -0.37 3.16
N GLU A 29 -21.42 -0.65 1.90
CA GLU A 29 -21.89 -1.82 1.12
C GLU A 29 -21.20 -3.12 1.52
N GLN A 30 -20.27 -3.14 2.48
CA GLN A 30 -19.62 -4.38 2.94
C GLN A 30 -20.68 -5.42 3.37
N THR A 31 -20.46 -6.69 3.01
CA THR A 31 -21.31 -7.82 3.43
C THR A 31 -21.25 -8.03 4.94
N TYR A 32 -20.10 -7.79 5.54
CA TYR A 32 -19.91 -7.77 6.99
C TYR A 32 -20.54 -6.50 7.60
N LYS A 33 -21.53 -6.65 8.50
CA LYS A 33 -22.36 -5.54 8.97
C LYS A 33 -21.92 -4.92 10.29
N ASN A 34 -21.19 -5.67 11.15
CA ASN A 34 -20.78 -5.16 12.46
C ASN A 34 -19.54 -4.24 12.33
N LEU A 35 -19.80 -3.05 11.76
CA LEU A 35 -18.79 -2.01 11.48
C LEU A 35 -19.14 -0.73 12.24
N GLU A 36 -18.11 -0.03 12.71
CA GLU A 36 -18.11 1.41 12.91
C GLU A 36 -17.16 2.07 11.91
N ILE A 37 -17.48 3.27 11.46
CA ILE A 37 -16.73 3.99 10.43
C ILE A 37 -16.29 5.33 11.02
N LEU A 38 -15.00 5.46 11.27
CA LEU A 38 -14.40 6.66 11.85
C LEU A 38 -13.70 7.44 10.74
N VAL A 39 -14.30 8.54 10.32
CA VAL A 39 -13.71 9.45 9.35
C VAL A 39 -13.06 10.61 10.10
N VAL A 40 -11.78 10.80 9.92
CA VAL A 40 -11.06 11.94 10.48
C VAL A 40 -10.78 12.93 9.36
N ASP A 41 -11.46 14.06 9.39
CA ASP A 41 -11.12 15.21 8.55
C ASP A 41 -9.88 15.90 9.10
N ASP A 42 -8.82 15.91 8.33
CA ASP A 42 -7.52 16.50 8.67
C ASP A 42 -7.42 17.97 8.19
N GLY A 43 -8.49 18.75 8.41
CA GLY A 43 -8.55 20.18 8.10
C GLY A 43 -8.78 20.47 6.62
N SER A 44 -9.66 19.74 5.96
CA SER A 44 -10.05 19.97 4.55
C SER A 44 -10.60 21.38 4.32
N LYS A 45 -10.38 21.88 3.12
CA LYS A 45 -10.84 23.20 2.66
C LYS A 45 -11.82 23.10 1.49
N ASP A 46 -12.09 21.88 1.04
CA ASP A 46 -13.06 21.53 0.01
C ASP A 46 -14.36 21.00 0.65
N ARG A 47 -15.21 20.37 -0.13
CA ARG A 47 -16.50 19.82 0.33
C ARG A 47 -16.40 18.45 1.02
N THR A 48 -15.20 17.99 1.39
CA THR A 48 -15.01 16.67 2.04
C THR A 48 -15.89 16.52 3.27
N VAL A 49 -15.89 17.50 4.17
CA VAL A 49 -16.69 17.47 5.42
C VAL A 49 -18.17 17.41 5.13
N GLU A 50 -18.68 18.27 4.23
CA GLU A 50 -20.08 18.31 3.85
C GLU A 50 -20.55 16.94 3.32
N ILE A 51 -19.75 16.31 2.47
CA ILE A 51 -20.07 15.00 1.92
C ILE A 51 -20.14 13.95 3.03
N VAL A 52 -19.16 13.90 3.94
CA VAL A 52 -19.15 12.93 5.03
C VAL A 52 -20.36 13.12 5.95
N GLU A 53 -20.73 14.36 6.27
CA GLU A 53 -21.92 14.68 7.07
C GLU A 53 -23.20 14.18 6.40
N GLN A 54 -23.34 14.35 5.08
CA GLN A 54 -24.48 13.83 4.33
C GLN A 54 -24.56 12.29 4.38
N PHE A 55 -23.44 11.58 4.40
CA PHE A 55 -23.42 10.13 4.60
C PHE A 55 -23.77 9.74 6.04
N ALA A 56 -23.25 10.47 7.04
CA ALA A 56 -23.51 10.22 8.46
C ALA A 56 -24.99 10.40 8.84
N THR A 57 -25.73 11.29 8.15
CA THR A 57 -27.19 11.40 8.35
C THR A 57 -27.97 10.18 7.88
N LYS A 58 -27.40 9.38 6.94
CA LYS A 58 -28.05 8.20 6.34
C LYS A 58 -27.58 6.89 6.97
N ASP A 59 -26.39 6.86 7.57
CA ASP A 59 -25.82 5.67 8.17
C ASP A 59 -25.18 6.02 9.53
N SER A 60 -25.83 5.59 10.61
CA SER A 60 -25.42 5.88 11.99
C SER A 60 -24.10 5.25 12.42
N ARG A 61 -23.53 4.35 11.61
CA ARG A 61 -22.21 3.77 11.85
C ARG A 61 -21.07 4.75 11.56
N ILE A 62 -21.34 5.86 10.82
CA ILE A 62 -20.36 6.86 10.44
C ILE A 62 -20.22 7.90 11.53
N ASN A 63 -19.00 8.09 12.00
CA ASN A 63 -18.61 9.09 12.98
C ASN A 63 -17.54 10.01 12.37
N LEU A 64 -17.84 11.29 12.23
CA LEU A 64 -16.91 12.29 11.74
C LEU A 64 -16.16 12.93 12.92
N LEU A 65 -14.84 12.81 12.89
CA LEU A 65 -13.91 13.51 13.77
C LEU A 65 -13.19 14.59 12.97
N ARG A 66 -12.78 15.68 13.61
CA ARG A 66 -12.09 16.78 12.94
C ARG A 66 -10.84 17.19 13.72
N GLN A 67 -9.80 17.52 13.00
CA GLN A 67 -8.58 18.11 13.56
C GLN A 67 -7.99 19.17 12.61
N PRO A 68 -7.17 20.08 13.09
CA PRO A 68 -6.32 20.91 12.23
C PRO A 68 -5.39 19.99 11.43
N ASN A 69 -5.03 20.40 10.20
CA ASN A 69 -4.14 19.58 9.35
C ASN A 69 -2.88 19.18 10.10
N SER A 70 -2.77 17.91 10.37
CA SER A 70 -1.73 17.29 11.20
C SER A 70 -1.16 16.04 10.54
N ARG A 71 -1.51 15.80 9.27
CA ARG A 71 -1.08 14.70 8.41
C ARG A 71 -1.69 13.34 8.76
N VAL A 72 -1.48 12.38 7.83
CA VAL A 72 -2.17 11.08 7.80
C VAL A 72 -1.91 10.20 9.03
N ALA A 73 -0.70 10.18 9.56
CA ALA A 73 -0.37 9.37 10.74
C ALA A 73 -1.16 9.82 11.97
N LYS A 74 -1.21 11.15 12.23
CA LYS A 74 -1.99 11.70 13.35
C LYS A 74 -3.49 11.53 13.16
N ALA A 75 -4.00 11.70 11.94
CA ALA A 75 -5.41 11.48 11.63
C ALA A 75 -5.81 10.01 11.87
N ARG A 76 -5.02 9.05 11.39
CA ARG A 76 -5.26 7.62 11.66
C ARG A 76 -5.15 7.30 13.15
N ASN A 77 -4.21 7.91 13.89
CA ASN A 77 -4.07 7.72 15.33
C ASN A 77 -5.26 8.27 16.11
N LEU A 78 -5.82 9.42 15.69
CA LEU A 78 -7.05 9.96 16.27
C LEU A 78 -8.22 9.00 16.07
N ALA A 79 -8.35 8.40 14.88
CA ALA A 79 -9.35 7.36 14.61
C ALA A 79 -9.13 6.12 15.50
N ILE A 80 -7.90 5.59 15.60
CA ILE A 80 -7.57 4.44 16.44
C ILE A 80 -7.90 4.70 17.91
N LYS A 81 -7.62 5.90 18.42
CA LYS A 81 -7.95 6.30 19.79
C LYS A 81 -9.44 6.23 20.09
N ASN A 82 -10.29 6.54 19.09
CA ASN A 82 -11.76 6.53 19.23
C ASN A 82 -12.38 5.18 18.81
N ALA A 83 -11.60 4.27 18.24
CA ALA A 83 -12.05 2.97 17.76
C ALA A 83 -12.46 2.06 18.92
N LYS A 84 -13.64 1.43 18.81
CA LYS A 84 -14.20 0.47 19.79
C LYS A 84 -14.04 -0.97 19.33
N GLY A 85 -13.79 -1.20 18.05
CA GLY A 85 -13.68 -2.52 17.44
C GLY A 85 -12.46 -3.31 17.92
N GLU A 86 -12.57 -4.62 17.83
CA GLU A 86 -11.46 -5.55 18.06
C GLU A 86 -10.44 -5.54 16.94
N TYR A 87 -10.88 -5.10 15.77
CA TYR A 87 -10.05 -5.01 14.57
C TYR A 87 -10.09 -3.60 14.00
N ILE A 88 -8.95 -3.18 13.46
CA ILE A 88 -8.78 -1.89 12.78
C ILE A 88 -8.59 -2.16 11.29
N ALA A 89 -9.42 -1.53 10.46
CA ALA A 89 -9.40 -1.62 9.01
C ALA A 89 -9.13 -0.22 8.41
N PRO A 90 -7.88 0.16 8.15
CA PRO A 90 -7.59 1.42 7.49
C PRO A 90 -8.02 1.39 6.02
N VAL A 91 -8.49 2.53 5.52
CA VAL A 91 -8.73 2.76 4.10
C VAL A 91 -8.41 4.22 3.75
N ASP A 92 -7.72 4.42 2.64
CA ASP A 92 -7.44 5.76 2.12
C ASP A 92 -8.71 6.36 1.52
N ALA A 93 -8.87 7.68 1.65
CA ALA A 93 -10.09 8.40 1.28
C ALA A 93 -10.41 8.39 -0.23
N ASP A 94 -9.52 7.81 -1.03
CA ASP A 94 -9.64 7.69 -2.48
C ASP A 94 -9.67 6.24 -2.98
N ASP A 95 -9.55 5.23 -2.09
CA ASP A 95 -9.58 3.82 -2.44
C ASP A 95 -11.00 3.23 -2.36
N ILE A 96 -11.20 2.07 -2.98
CA ILE A 96 -12.49 1.36 -3.01
C ILE A 96 -12.30 -0.08 -2.57
N TRP A 97 -13.23 -0.57 -1.73
CA TRP A 97 -13.25 -1.95 -1.30
C TRP A 97 -14.28 -2.80 -2.05
N HIS A 98 -13.89 -4.05 -2.31
CA HIS A 98 -14.83 -5.09 -2.73
C HIS A 98 -15.79 -5.41 -1.57
N PRO A 99 -17.09 -5.67 -1.84
CA PRO A 99 -18.09 -5.89 -0.79
C PRO A 99 -17.73 -6.98 0.25
N GLN A 100 -17.01 -8.01 -0.15
CA GLN A 100 -16.65 -9.14 0.72
C GLN A 100 -15.29 -8.98 1.42
N LYS A 101 -14.64 -7.82 1.36
CA LYS A 101 -13.28 -7.67 1.90
C LYS A 101 -13.21 -7.98 3.39
N ILE A 102 -14.02 -7.31 4.18
CA ILE A 102 -13.98 -7.46 5.65
C ILE A 102 -14.46 -8.86 6.05
N GLU A 103 -15.51 -9.37 5.44
CA GLU A 103 -16.03 -10.71 5.71
C GLU A 103 -14.95 -11.79 5.55
N LYS A 104 -14.26 -11.81 4.40
CA LYS A 104 -13.20 -12.78 4.12
C LYS A 104 -11.99 -12.64 5.06
N GLN A 105 -11.63 -11.42 5.44
CA GLN A 105 -10.53 -11.19 6.37
C GLN A 105 -10.89 -11.59 7.80
N ILE A 106 -12.11 -11.31 8.25
CA ILE A 106 -12.60 -11.74 9.57
C ILE A 106 -12.69 -13.27 9.63
N GLU A 107 -13.17 -13.92 8.58
CA GLU A 107 -13.20 -15.40 8.51
C GLU A 107 -11.80 -16.01 8.73
N VAL A 108 -10.76 -15.42 8.11
CA VAL A 108 -9.38 -15.86 8.34
C VAL A 108 -8.95 -15.62 9.78
N PHE A 109 -9.29 -14.49 10.40
CA PHE A 109 -8.95 -14.22 11.79
C PHE A 109 -9.64 -15.17 12.77
N LEU A 110 -10.91 -15.47 12.55
CA LEU A 110 -11.69 -16.37 13.42
C LEU A 110 -11.17 -17.82 13.36
N ASN A 111 -10.57 -18.21 12.24
CA ASN A 111 -9.94 -19.51 12.04
C ASN A 111 -8.42 -19.51 12.30
N SER A 112 -7.89 -18.48 12.94
CA SER A 112 -6.46 -18.31 13.19
C SER A 112 -6.16 -18.18 14.68
N GLU A 113 -4.93 -18.57 15.05
CA GLU A 113 -4.43 -18.42 16.40
C GLU A 113 -4.29 -16.92 16.79
N PRO A 114 -4.31 -16.57 18.11
CA PRO A 114 -4.09 -15.21 18.57
C PRO A 114 -2.75 -14.59 18.15
N SER A 115 -1.78 -15.40 17.78
CA SER A 115 -0.49 -14.97 17.22
C SER A 115 -0.61 -14.27 15.87
N VAL A 116 -1.73 -14.42 15.16
CA VAL A 116 -1.99 -13.70 13.90
C VAL A 116 -2.45 -12.28 14.24
N GLY A 117 -1.62 -11.30 13.88
CA GLY A 117 -1.87 -9.87 14.16
C GLY A 117 -2.40 -9.08 12.98
N LEU A 118 -2.16 -9.56 11.75
CA LEU A 118 -2.57 -8.87 10.53
C LEU A 118 -3.00 -9.87 9.45
N VAL A 119 -4.15 -9.58 8.83
CA VAL A 119 -4.63 -10.28 7.63
C VAL A 119 -4.68 -9.27 6.48
N TYR A 120 -3.97 -9.54 5.39
CA TYR A 120 -3.97 -8.68 4.21
C TYR A 120 -4.65 -9.35 3.02
N THR A 121 -4.96 -8.55 2.01
CA THR A 121 -5.52 -9.03 0.74
C THR A 121 -4.73 -8.44 -0.43
N TRP A 122 -5.10 -8.75 -1.67
CA TRP A 122 -4.49 -8.16 -2.84
C TRP A 122 -5.24 -6.90 -3.29
N SER A 123 -4.53 -6.01 -4.00
CA SER A 123 -5.11 -4.82 -4.61
C SER A 123 -4.88 -4.79 -6.11
N PHE A 124 -5.81 -4.17 -6.83
CA PHE A 124 -5.70 -3.80 -8.24
C PHE A 124 -5.64 -2.27 -8.37
N LEU A 125 -5.14 -1.78 -9.51
CA LEU A 125 -5.08 -0.34 -9.76
C LEU A 125 -6.37 0.15 -10.41
N ILE A 126 -6.86 1.28 -9.94
CA ILE A 126 -7.95 2.01 -10.56
C ILE A 126 -7.52 3.43 -10.93
N ASP A 127 -8.16 3.98 -11.96
CA ASP A 127 -8.01 5.38 -12.36
C ASP A 127 -9.04 6.29 -11.64
N GLU A 128 -9.05 7.57 -12.01
CA GLU A 128 -9.97 8.58 -11.46
C GLU A 128 -11.46 8.25 -11.71
N SER A 129 -11.74 7.42 -12.71
CA SER A 129 -13.10 6.98 -13.10
C SER A 129 -13.44 5.57 -12.61
N ASP A 130 -12.74 5.04 -11.62
CA ASP A 130 -12.89 3.70 -11.06
C ASP A 130 -12.62 2.55 -12.06
N ARG A 131 -12.06 2.83 -13.22
CA ARG A 131 -11.75 1.81 -14.21
C ARG A 131 -10.47 1.09 -13.81
N ILE A 132 -10.51 -0.24 -13.83
CA ILE A 132 -9.33 -1.05 -13.59
C ILE A 132 -8.33 -0.77 -14.72
N THR A 133 -7.17 -0.27 -14.34
CA THR A 133 -6.09 -0.06 -15.28
C THR A 133 -5.33 -1.36 -15.45
N ASN A 134 -5.26 -1.93 -16.66
CA ASN A 134 -4.55 -3.17 -17.02
C ASN A 134 -3.04 -3.13 -16.77
N ARG A 135 -2.58 -2.33 -15.83
CA ARG A 135 -1.17 -2.24 -15.45
C ARG A 135 -0.84 -3.14 -14.27
N PHE A 136 -1.34 -4.33 -14.35
CA PHE A 136 -0.99 -5.48 -13.53
C PHE A 136 0.52 -5.64 -13.36
N ASP A 137 1.30 -5.34 -14.40
CA ASP A 137 2.76 -5.46 -14.42
C ASP A 137 3.47 -4.52 -13.44
N GLU A 138 2.84 -3.46 -12.97
CA GLU A 138 3.49 -2.46 -12.12
C GLU A 138 3.41 -2.75 -10.63
N ILE A 139 2.26 -3.21 -10.14
CA ILE A 139 2.14 -3.75 -8.78
C ILE A 139 2.69 -5.18 -8.77
N ASN A 140 2.44 -5.91 -9.84
CA ASN A 140 2.73 -7.33 -9.99
C ASN A 140 4.16 -7.66 -10.44
N SER A 141 5.09 -6.73 -10.43
CA SER A 141 6.50 -7.15 -10.45
C SER A 141 6.82 -8.09 -9.26
N PHE A 142 5.87 -8.27 -8.33
CA PHE A 142 5.91 -9.20 -7.19
C PHE A 142 4.96 -10.40 -7.31
N HIS A 143 4.12 -10.50 -8.34
CA HIS A 143 3.27 -11.68 -8.56
C HIS A 143 4.08 -12.89 -9.04
N PHE A 144 5.08 -13.18 -8.27
CA PHE A 144 5.47 -14.57 -8.13
C PHE A 144 4.50 -15.18 -7.12
N SER A 145 3.84 -16.24 -7.50
CA SER A 145 2.83 -16.95 -6.73
C SER A 145 3.14 -17.12 -5.23
N ASN A 146 4.42 -17.10 -4.87
CA ASN A 146 4.88 -17.28 -3.50
C ASN A 146 5.16 -15.99 -2.72
N VAL A 147 5.39 -14.83 -3.36
CA VAL A 147 5.66 -13.56 -2.66
C VAL A 147 4.36 -12.88 -2.22
N ALA A 148 3.36 -12.88 -3.10
CA ALA A 148 2.05 -12.32 -2.79
C ALA A 148 1.26 -13.14 -1.77
N ARG A 149 1.75 -14.33 -1.39
CA ARG A 149 1.17 -15.25 -0.41
C ARG A 149 2.06 -15.45 0.81
N ALA A 150 2.84 -14.43 1.18
CA ALA A 150 3.68 -14.54 2.37
C ALA A 150 2.82 -14.58 3.64
N GLU A 151 2.94 -15.65 4.40
CA GLU A 151 2.22 -15.90 5.64
C GLU A 151 3.16 -16.34 6.75
N GLY A 152 2.65 -16.36 7.98
CA GLY A 152 3.39 -16.72 9.18
C GLY A 152 4.29 -15.58 9.63
N GLU A 153 5.52 -15.90 10.00
CA GLU A 153 6.55 -14.92 10.32
C GLU A 153 7.06 -14.29 9.02
N VAL A 154 6.94 -12.97 8.91
CA VAL A 154 7.22 -12.26 7.65
C VAL A 154 8.14 -11.05 7.83
N TYR A 155 8.80 -10.92 8.97
CA TYR A 155 9.60 -9.72 9.27
C TYR A 155 10.73 -9.48 8.25
N LEU A 156 11.63 -10.46 8.04
CA LEU A 156 12.70 -10.32 7.04
C LEU A 156 12.16 -10.25 5.60
N PRO A 157 11.17 -11.06 5.20
CA PRO A 157 10.44 -10.88 3.94
C PRO A 157 9.93 -9.46 3.73
N LEU A 158 9.32 -8.85 4.77
CA LEU A 158 8.74 -7.50 4.70
C LEU A 158 9.81 -6.39 4.64
N ILE A 159 10.96 -6.57 5.31
CA ILE A 159 12.13 -5.68 5.13
C ILE A 159 12.60 -5.72 3.68
N TYR A 160 12.65 -6.91 3.07
CA TYR A 160 13.11 -7.05 1.69
C TYR A 160 12.13 -6.44 0.70
N LEU A 161 10.84 -6.71 0.84
CA LEU A 161 9.80 -6.27 -0.07
C LEU A 161 8.53 -5.88 0.69
N ASN A 162 8.01 -4.67 0.49
CA ASN A 162 6.64 -4.36 0.90
C ASN A 162 5.65 -5.05 -0.03
N PHE A 163 5.30 -6.30 0.29
CA PHE A 163 4.34 -7.11 -0.49
C PHE A 163 2.88 -6.81 -0.13
N ILE A 164 2.61 -6.09 0.94
CA ILE A 164 1.28 -5.63 1.33
C ILE A 164 0.82 -4.49 0.41
N GLY A 165 1.71 -3.52 0.17
CA GLY A 165 1.61 -2.57 -0.92
C GLY A 165 0.95 -1.23 -0.59
N ASN A 166 -0.17 -1.18 0.15
CA ASN A 166 -0.85 0.06 0.52
C ASN A 166 -1.58 -0.06 1.86
N ALA A 167 -2.02 1.07 2.41
CA ALA A 167 -2.67 1.15 3.71
C ALA A 167 -4.08 0.53 3.73
N SER A 168 -4.76 0.44 2.58
CA SER A 168 -6.17 0.04 2.50
C SER A 168 -6.39 -1.48 2.50
N VAL A 169 -5.34 -2.29 2.36
CA VAL A 169 -5.46 -3.76 2.27
C VAL A 169 -5.48 -4.49 3.61
N PRO A 170 -4.77 -4.07 4.68
CA PRO A 170 -4.73 -4.85 5.91
C PRO A 170 -6.03 -4.74 6.73
N LEU A 171 -6.29 -5.79 7.49
CA LEU A 171 -7.12 -5.80 8.69
C LEU A 171 -6.20 -6.15 9.86
N ILE A 172 -6.19 -5.34 10.92
CA ILE A 172 -5.23 -5.41 12.01
C ILE A 172 -5.97 -5.76 13.30
N ARG A 173 -5.50 -6.75 14.05
CA ARG A 173 -6.00 -6.99 15.41
C ARG A 173 -5.59 -5.83 16.30
N LYS A 174 -6.57 -5.12 16.89
CA LYS A 174 -6.32 -3.90 17.68
C LYS A 174 -5.37 -4.13 18.85
N SER A 175 -5.42 -5.29 19.50
CA SER A 175 -4.51 -5.63 20.60
C SER A 175 -3.02 -5.61 20.21
N CYS A 176 -2.69 -5.80 18.94
CA CYS A 176 -1.31 -5.67 18.45
C CYS A 176 -0.78 -4.25 18.65
N LEU A 177 -1.64 -3.24 18.43
CA LEU A 177 -1.26 -1.83 18.56
C LEU A 177 -0.91 -1.45 20.00
N ASN A 178 -1.49 -2.14 21.00
CA ASN A 178 -1.13 -1.94 22.40
C ASN A 178 0.34 -2.32 22.68
N LYS A 179 0.88 -3.28 21.93
CA LYS A 179 2.27 -3.74 22.07
C LYS A 179 3.25 -2.95 21.21
N VAL A 180 2.89 -2.67 19.95
CA VAL A 180 3.81 -2.07 18.98
C VAL A 180 3.64 -0.56 18.84
N GLY A 181 2.60 0.02 19.45
CA GLY A 181 2.18 1.41 19.25
C GLY A 181 1.40 1.61 17.95
N ASN A 182 0.81 2.78 17.82
CA ASN A 182 0.05 3.21 16.65
C ASN A 182 0.98 3.66 15.50
N TYR A 183 0.46 4.39 14.51
CA TYR A 183 1.30 5.02 13.49
C TYR A 183 2.35 5.92 14.12
N ASN A 184 3.59 5.83 13.65
CA ASN A 184 4.71 6.55 14.25
C ASN A 184 4.74 8.01 13.75
N GLU A 185 4.31 8.93 14.59
CA GLU A 185 4.28 10.36 14.29
C GLU A 185 5.68 10.99 14.24
N LEU A 186 6.66 10.43 14.94
CA LEU A 186 8.05 10.92 14.95
C LEU A 186 8.76 10.75 13.61
N LEU A 187 8.27 9.88 12.74
CA LEU A 187 8.79 9.74 11.39
C LEU A 187 8.68 11.06 10.60
N GLU A 188 7.61 11.82 10.83
CA GLU A 188 7.41 13.11 10.19
C GLU A 188 8.46 14.15 10.62
N GLU A 189 8.81 14.16 11.91
CA GLU A 189 9.87 15.02 12.46
C GLU A 189 11.23 14.69 11.86
N GLN A 190 11.49 13.41 11.59
CA GLN A 190 12.68 12.94 10.87
C GLN A 190 12.63 13.25 9.36
N GLY A 191 11.48 13.69 8.85
CA GLY A 191 11.23 14.00 7.45
C GLY A 191 10.86 12.78 6.60
N ALA A 192 10.40 11.69 7.23
CA ALA A 192 9.78 10.56 6.58
C ALA A 192 8.26 10.80 6.50
N LEU A 193 7.82 11.41 5.41
CA LEU A 193 6.42 11.81 5.20
C LEU A 193 5.58 10.75 4.47
N TYR A 194 6.18 9.59 4.18
CA TYR A 194 5.61 8.50 3.40
C TYR A 194 5.99 7.17 4.03
N CYS A 195 5.28 6.10 3.67
CA CYS A 195 5.57 4.73 4.13
C CYS A 195 5.32 4.51 5.63
N GLU A 196 4.48 5.32 6.27
CA GLU A 196 4.06 5.16 7.67
C GLU A 196 3.29 3.85 7.88
N ASP A 197 2.63 3.36 6.84
CA ASP A 197 1.97 2.06 6.79
C ASP A 197 3.00 0.91 6.83
N TRP A 198 4.08 1.03 6.08
CA TRP A 198 5.14 0.02 6.07
C TRP A 198 5.89 -0.04 7.41
N ASP A 199 6.15 1.11 8.05
CA ASP A 199 6.71 1.16 9.40
C ASP A 199 5.83 0.41 10.41
N LEU A 200 4.53 0.70 10.43
CA LEU A 200 3.59 0.01 11.32
C LEU A 200 3.54 -1.50 11.03
N GLN A 201 3.48 -1.87 9.76
CA GLN A 201 3.49 -3.27 9.35
C GLN A 201 4.77 -3.98 9.81
N LEU A 202 5.95 -3.37 9.67
CA LEU A 202 7.21 -3.93 10.17
C LEU A 202 7.15 -4.14 11.68
N ARG A 203 6.68 -3.16 12.45
CA ARG A 203 6.57 -3.29 13.92
C ARG A 203 5.59 -4.38 14.36
N ILE A 204 4.49 -4.57 13.63
CA ILE A 204 3.57 -5.69 13.89
C ILE A 204 4.25 -7.03 13.57
N ALA A 205 4.96 -7.13 12.43
CA ALA A 205 5.63 -8.34 11.98
C ALA A 205 6.79 -8.79 12.91
N GLU A 206 7.26 -7.92 13.80
CA GLU A 206 8.24 -8.28 14.83
C GLU A 206 7.70 -9.28 15.86
N PHE A 207 6.38 -9.24 16.11
CA PHE A 207 5.75 -9.98 17.21
C PHE A 207 4.60 -10.86 16.78
N TYR A 208 4.05 -10.65 15.59
CA TYR A 208 2.83 -11.29 15.13
C TYR A 208 2.99 -11.88 13.74
N GLN A 209 2.30 -12.97 13.53
CA GLN A 209 2.19 -13.62 12.24
C GLN A 209 1.18 -12.91 11.33
N TYR A 210 1.36 -13.09 10.04
CA TYR A 210 0.47 -12.56 9.01
C TYR A 210 -0.24 -13.70 8.27
N LYS A 211 -1.46 -13.40 7.80
CA LYS A 211 -2.23 -14.24 6.90
C LYS A 211 -2.67 -13.46 5.67
N VAL A 212 -2.98 -14.16 4.59
CA VAL A 212 -3.45 -13.55 3.36
C VAL A 212 -4.80 -14.09 2.93
N VAL A 213 -5.69 -13.21 2.49
CA VAL A 213 -6.84 -13.53 1.64
C VAL A 213 -6.39 -13.35 0.20
N PRO A 214 -6.12 -14.43 -0.56
CA PRO A 214 -5.50 -14.34 -1.88
C PRO A 214 -6.50 -13.91 -2.96
N ASN A 215 -7.24 -12.84 -2.69
CA ASN A 215 -8.25 -12.25 -3.57
C ASN A 215 -7.95 -10.76 -3.78
N TYR A 216 -8.34 -10.22 -4.93
CA TYR A 216 -8.26 -8.80 -5.26
C TYR A 216 -9.44 -8.05 -4.68
N LEU A 217 -9.32 -7.54 -3.45
CA LEU A 217 -10.44 -6.94 -2.70
C LEU A 217 -10.29 -5.44 -2.47
N VAL A 218 -9.24 -4.81 -2.99
CA VAL A 218 -8.99 -3.37 -2.86
C VAL A 218 -8.66 -2.76 -4.22
N GLY A 219 -9.43 -1.78 -4.65
CA GLY A 219 -9.11 -0.90 -5.76
C GLY A 219 -8.24 0.26 -5.27
N TYR A 220 -6.94 0.17 -5.51
CA TYR A 220 -5.98 1.22 -5.16
C TYR A 220 -5.95 2.30 -6.24
N ARG A 221 -6.33 3.52 -5.88
CA ARG A 221 -6.43 4.63 -6.83
C ARG A 221 -5.08 5.26 -7.09
N ARG A 222 -4.79 5.47 -8.37
CA ARG A 222 -3.63 6.24 -8.81
C ARG A 222 -4.04 7.56 -9.43
N LEU A 223 -3.69 8.63 -8.72
CA LEU A 223 -3.87 9.99 -9.17
C LEU A 223 -2.54 10.60 -9.63
N SER A 224 -2.60 11.52 -10.59
CA SER A 224 -1.43 12.27 -11.05
C SER A 224 -0.77 13.08 -9.93
N ASN A 225 -1.57 13.58 -8.99
CA ASN A 225 -1.16 14.43 -7.86
C ASN A 225 -1.15 13.69 -6.51
N SER A 226 -1.15 12.35 -6.50
CA SER A 226 -1.12 11.58 -5.26
C SER A 226 0.19 11.78 -4.48
N MET A 227 0.13 11.59 -3.16
CA MET A 227 1.34 11.60 -2.31
C MET A 227 2.41 10.64 -2.83
N SER A 228 2.02 9.49 -3.37
CA SER A 228 2.93 8.51 -3.99
C SER A 228 3.66 9.01 -5.26
N GLY A 229 3.30 10.19 -5.77
CA GLY A 229 3.99 10.90 -6.86
C GLY A 229 5.30 11.57 -6.45
N ASN A 230 5.53 11.80 -5.15
CA ASN A 230 6.80 12.33 -4.66
C ASN A 230 7.84 11.22 -4.44
N HIS A 231 8.47 10.80 -5.55
CA HIS A 231 9.37 9.65 -5.53
C HIS A 231 10.64 9.85 -4.70
N LEU A 232 11.18 11.07 -4.61
CA LEU A 232 12.34 11.38 -3.77
C LEU A 232 11.95 11.41 -2.29
N GLY A 233 10.76 11.92 -1.96
CA GLY A 233 10.23 11.87 -0.60
C GLY A 233 10.02 10.43 -0.13
N MET A 234 9.46 9.57 -0.99
CA MET A 234 9.32 8.14 -0.70
C MET A 234 10.68 7.46 -0.49
N ALA A 235 11.69 7.78 -1.32
CA ALA A 235 13.04 7.24 -1.17
C ALA A 235 13.68 7.65 0.16
N LYS A 236 13.51 8.92 0.56
CA LYS A 236 13.98 9.44 1.85
C LYS A 236 13.30 8.73 3.02
N SER A 237 11.98 8.58 2.97
CA SER A 237 11.21 7.90 4.02
C SER A 237 11.64 6.44 4.18
N TYR A 238 11.83 5.74 3.06
CA TYR A 238 12.37 4.39 3.05
C TYR A 238 13.74 4.31 3.74
N ASP A 239 14.66 5.21 3.40
CA ASP A 239 16.01 5.20 3.98
C ASP A 239 15.97 5.42 5.49
N ILE A 240 15.12 6.32 5.99
CA ILE A 240 14.92 6.59 7.42
C ILE A 240 14.37 5.33 8.13
N ILE A 241 13.30 4.74 7.62
CA ILE A 241 12.68 3.55 8.22
C ILE A 241 13.69 2.40 8.26
N MET A 242 14.41 2.15 7.16
CA MET A 242 15.39 1.06 7.12
C MET A 242 16.63 1.33 7.98
N ALA A 243 17.00 2.60 8.20
CA ALA A 243 18.05 2.96 9.15
C ALA A 243 17.62 2.64 10.59
N ASN A 244 16.38 3.01 10.98
CA ASN A 244 15.82 2.71 12.30
C ASN A 244 15.74 1.18 12.54
N VAL A 245 15.28 0.42 11.54
CA VAL A 245 15.25 -1.06 11.61
C VAL A 245 16.67 -1.62 11.78
N ARG A 246 17.64 -1.10 11.05
CA ARG A 246 19.02 -1.57 11.11
C ARG A 246 19.70 -1.25 12.44
N GLU A 247 19.41 -0.09 13.02
CA GLU A 247 19.87 0.31 14.34
C GLU A 247 19.29 -0.62 15.41
N LYS A 248 18.00 -0.89 15.35
CA LYS A 248 17.31 -1.79 16.28
C LYS A 248 17.80 -3.23 16.18
N TYR A 249 18.08 -3.72 14.97
CA TYR A 249 18.46 -5.11 14.70
C TYR A 249 19.77 -5.22 13.89
N PRO A 250 20.91 -4.92 14.50
CA PRO A 250 22.21 -4.89 13.80
C PRO A 250 22.68 -6.26 13.29
N LYS A 251 22.13 -7.36 13.81
CA LYS A 251 22.44 -8.73 13.37
C LYS A 251 21.81 -9.10 12.02
N ILE A 252 20.80 -8.37 11.56
CA ILE A 252 20.19 -8.62 10.25
C ILE A 252 21.24 -8.45 9.14
N PRO A 253 21.44 -9.45 8.27
CA PRO A 253 22.47 -9.39 7.25
C PRO A 253 22.33 -8.18 6.31
N SER A 254 23.40 -7.39 6.15
CA SER A 254 23.41 -6.15 5.37
C SER A 254 22.97 -6.32 3.90
N PHE A 255 23.12 -7.52 3.34
CA PHE A 255 22.66 -7.78 1.97
C PHE A 255 21.14 -7.68 1.81
N ILE A 256 20.34 -7.95 2.86
CA ILE A 256 18.87 -7.81 2.83
C ILE A 256 18.51 -6.36 2.57
N TYR A 257 19.09 -5.43 3.32
CA TYR A 257 18.90 -3.98 3.14
C TYR A 257 19.36 -3.50 1.76
N ARG A 258 20.52 -3.98 1.28
CA ARG A 258 21.01 -3.61 -0.06
C ARG A 258 20.06 -4.09 -1.17
N TRP A 259 19.59 -5.31 -1.09
CA TRP A 259 18.65 -5.86 -2.07
C TRP A 259 17.30 -5.14 -2.02
N SER A 260 16.79 -4.86 -0.80
CA SER A 260 15.58 -4.08 -0.58
C SER A 260 15.72 -2.68 -1.21
N LYS A 261 16.79 -1.95 -0.85
CA LYS A 261 17.05 -0.60 -1.38
C LYS A 261 17.11 -0.59 -2.91
N SER A 262 17.89 -1.49 -3.50
CA SER A 262 18.01 -1.58 -4.95
C SER A 262 16.67 -1.85 -5.62
N HIS A 263 15.85 -2.75 -5.03
CA HIS A 263 14.54 -3.07 -5.55
C HIS A 263 13.58 -1.88 -5.45
N PHE A 264 13.44 -1.27 -4.27
CA PHE A 264 12.55 -0.16 -4.01
C PHE A 264 12.90 1.05 -4.88
N TYR A 265 14.18 1.43 -4.93
CA TYR A 265 14.66 2.53 -5.77
C TYR A 265 14.48 2.25 -7.27
N SER A 266 14.63 0.99 -7.70
CA SER A 266 14.32 0.60 -9.08
C SER A 266 12.86 0.79 -9.45
N ASN A 267 11.95 0.59 -8.53
CA ASN A 267 10.52 0.83 -8.76
C ASN A 267 10.24 2.35 -8.82
N LEU A 268 10.82 3.12 -7.91
CA LEU A 268 10.71 4.58 -7.94
C LEU A 268 11.35 5.19 -9.21
N PHE A 269 12.50 4.67 -9.65
CA PHE A 269 13.15 5.04 -10.91
C PHE A 269 12.21 4.93 -12.12
N LYS A 270 11.49 3.82 -12.24
CA LYS A 270 10.53 3.63 -13.33
C LYS A 270 9.34 4.58 -13.22
N LYS A 271 8.85 4.80 -12.00
CA LYS A 271 7.74 5.71 -11.74
C LYS A 271 8.13 7.16 -12.05
N SER A 272 9.30 7.60 -11.60
CA SER A 272 9.79 8.97 -11.82
C SER A 272 10.03 9.27 -13.32
N TYR A 273 10.46 8.28 -14.11
CA TYR A 273 10.53 8.42 -15.57
C TYR A 273 9.17 8.67 -16.21
N LYS A 274 8.13 7.92 -15.76
CA LYS A 274 6.77 8.05 -16.30
C LYS A 274 6.11 9.38 -15.95
N THR A 275 6.47 9.95 -14.79
CA THR A 275 6.01 11.27 -14.35
C THR A 275 6.95 12.41 -14.78
N GLU A 276 7.85 12.14 -15.72
CA GLU A 276 8.79 13.11 -16.32
C GLU A 276 9.75 13.80 -15.32
N GLN A 277 9.94 13.22 -14.14
CA GLN A 277 10.88 13.70 -13.12
C GLN A 277 12.32 13.22 -13.42
N TYR A 278 12.90 13.66 -14.53
CA TYR A 278 14.14 13.10 -15.07
C TYR A 278 15.36 13.21 -14.14
N ARG A 279 15.49 14.30 -13.36
CA ARG A 279 16.54 14.44 -12.34
C ARG A 279 16.41 13.37 -11.25
N ALA A 280 15.20 13.18 -10.73
CA ALA A 280 14.90 12.14 -9.76
C ALA A 280 15.17 10.74 -10.35
N THR A 281 14.83 10.54 -11.62
CA THR A 281 15.07 9.27 -12.33
C THR A 281 16.56 8.89 -12.33
N ILE A 282 17.45 9.82 -12.68
CA ILE A 282 18.90 9.58 -12.70
C ILE A 282 19.42 9.29 -11.30
N TYR A 283 19.02 10.08 -10.32
CA TYR A 283 19.42 9.88 -8.91
C TYR A 283 19.00 8.50 -8.38
N LEU A 284 17.74 8.12 -8.59
CA LEU A 284 17.17 6.87 -8.10
C LEU A 284 17.84 5.65 -8.75
N LEU A 285 18.16 5.71 -10.04
CA LEU A 285 18.91 4.65 -10.70
C LEU A 285 20.33 4.52 -10.13
N ARG A 286 21.04 5.64 -9.96
CA ARG A 286 22.38 5.64 -9.37
C ARG A 286 22.40 4.97 -7.99
N GLU A 287 21.48 5.35 -7.13
CA GLU A 287 21.40 4.77 -5.78
C GLU A 287 20.97 3.29 -5.78
N ALA A 288 20.07 2.90 -6.71
CA ALA A 288 19.71 1.49 -6.90
C ALA A 288 20.93 0.63 -7.33
N VAL A 289 21.75 1.13 -8.26
CA VAL A 289 22.98 0.45 -8.74
C VAL A 289 24.05 0.37 -7.65
N LYS A 290 24.24 1.47 -6.89
CA LYS A 290 25.16 1.45 -5.74
C LYS A 290 24.79 0.41 -4.70
N ALA A 291 23.49 0.26 -4.41
CA ALA A 291 22.99 -0.72 -3.48
C ALA A 291 23.17 -2.14 -4.00
N ASP A 292 22.88 -2.39 -5.28
CA ASP A 292 23.06 -3.68 -5.93
C ASP A 292 23.14 -3.54 -7.47
N TYR A 293 24.35 -3.67 -8.02
CA TYR A 293 24.61 -3.56 -9.46
C TYR A 293 23.86 -4.59 -10.32
N LYS A 294 23.38 -5.69 -9.73
CA LYS A 294 22.63 -6.73 -10.47
C LYS A 294 21.32 -6.23 -11.05
N ILE A 295 20.86 -5.03 -10.67
CA ILE A 295 19.73 -4.38 -11.36
C ILE A 295 20.02 -4.12 -12.85
N LEU A 296 21.27 -3.99 -13.22
CA LEU A 296 21.71 -3.79 -14.62
C LEU A 296 21.45 -5.01 -15.52
N ILE A 297 21.08 -6.17 -14.96
CA ILE A 297 20.61 -7.33 -15.73
C ILE A 297 19.25 -7.04 -16.42
N LYS A 298 18.51 -6.01 -15.97
CA LYS A 298 17.24 -5.62 -16.60
C LYS A 298 17.47 -4.81 -17.89
N PRO A 299 17.10 -5.30 -19.09
CA PRO A 299 17.26 -4.52 -20.33
C PRO A 299 16.51 -3.19 -20.30
N GLY A 300 15.32 -3.16 -19.67
CA GLY A 300 14.52 -1.95 -19.54
C GLY A 300 15.18 -0.80 -18.78
N VAL A 301 16.19 -1.08 -17.94
CA VAL A 301 16.96 -0.05 -17.22
C VAL A 301 17.73 0.80 -18.22
N TYR A 302 18.41 0.19 -19.17
CA TYR A 302 19.18 0.90 -20.20
C TYR A 302 18.27 1.76 -21.07
N LYS A 303 17.15 1.20 -21.54
CA LYS A 303 16.17 1.94 -22.35
C LYS A 303 15.69 3.21 -21.62
N ILE A 304 15.24 3.06 -20.36
CA ILE A 304 14.75 4.20 -19.56
C ILE A 304 15.89 5.18 -19.32
N PHE A 305 17.09 4.72 -19.00
CA PHE A 305 18.25 5.58 -18.73
C PHE A 305 18.60 6.44 -19.96
N PHE A 306 18.77 5.83 -21.13
CA PHE A 306 19.08 6.58 -22.37
C PHE A 306 17.97 7.56 -22.75
N LEU A 307 16.71 7.13 -22.68
CA LEU A 307 15.59 8.02 -22.94
C LEU A 307 15.51 9.18 -21.94
N THR A 308 15.85 8.92 -20.65
CA THR A 308 15.93 9.97 -19.63
C THR A 308 17.01 10.98 -19.96
N LEU A 309 18.20 10.54 -20.35
CA LEU A 309 19.30 11.46 -20.76
C LEU A 309 18.89 12.32 -21.95
N ILE A 310 18.30 11.73 -22.98
CA ILE A 310 17.82 12.47 -24.16
C ILE A 310 16.80 13.54 -23.76
N LYS A 311 15.79 13.15 -22.97
CA LYS A 311 14.72 14.09 -22.54
C LYS A 311 15.21 15.13 -21.51
N TYR A 312 16.25 14.80 -20.75
CA TYR A 312 16.88 15.74 -19.82
C TYR A 312 17.73 16.80 -20.54
N ILE A 313 18.45 16.41 -21.61
CA ILE A 313 19.32 17.31 -22.40
C ILE A 313 18.52 18.10 -23.42
N LEU A 314 17.50 17.47 -24.02
CA LEU A 314 16.63 18.06 -25.05
C LEU A 314 15.19 18.18 -24.50
N PRO A 315 14.93 19.08 -23.54
CA PRO A 315 13.58 19.25 -23.01
C PRO A 315 12.65 19.73 -24.13
N LYS A 316 11.54 18.99 -24.35
CA LYS A 316 10.47 19.50 -25.21
C LYS A 316 9.99 20.84 -24.67
N LYS A 317 9.88 21.85 -25.52
CA LYS A 317 9.12 23.07 -25.18
C LYS A 317 7.72 22.62 -24.76
N SER A 318 7.35 22.92 -23.52
CA SER A 318 6.03 22.64 -22.98
C SER A 318 4.98 23.40 -23.79
N ASN A 319 4.26 22.70 -24.65
CA ASN A 319 2.97 23.17 -25.12
C ASN A 319 1.97 22.84 -23.99
N ASN A 320 1.86 23.74 -23.05
CA ASN A 320 0.76 23.75 -22.08
C ASN A 320 -0.55 23.98 -22.83
N LYS A 321 -1.21 22.91 -23.22
CA LYS A 321 -2.67 22.93 -23.39
C LYS A 321 -3.24 22.30 -22.12
N PRO A 322 -3.98 23.07 -21.30
CA PRO A 322 -4.83 22.46 -20.28
C PRO A 322 -5.91 21.67 -21.03
N ASP A 323 -5.95 20.39 -20.79
CA ASP A 323 -7.07 19.55 -21.26
C ASP A 323 -8.26 19.84 -20.34
N VAL A 324 -8.95 20.97 -20.67
CA VAL A 324 -10.21 21.36 -20.04
C VAL A 324 -11.32 20.82 -20.91
N SER A 325 -11.68 19.56 -20.70
CA SER A 325 -13.03 19.09 -21.04
C SER A 325 -13.24 17.67 -20.50
N GLN A 326 -13.79 17.57 -19.32
CA GLN A 326 -14.69 16.48 -18.91
C GLN A 326 -15.20 16.70 -17.47
N SER A 327 -15.80 17.87 -17.22
CA SER A 327 -16.80 18.00 -16.17
C SER A 327 -18.14 17.54 -16.77
N GLU A 328 -18.87 16.72 -16.02
CA GLU A 328 -20.21 16.20 -16.28
C GLU A 328 -20.28 14.83 -16.96
N ARG A 329 -20.05 13.81 -16.15
CA ARG A 329 -20.83 12.57 -16.15
C ARG A 329 -20.56 11.83 -14.84
N ILE A 330 -21.40 12.07 -13.83
CA ILE A 330 -21.55 11.14 -12.71
C ILE A 330 -22.21 9.90 -13.30
N VAL A 331 -21.42 9.01 -13.85
CA VAL A 331 -21.85 7.67 -14.20
C VAL A 331 -21.44 6.80 -13.02
N GLN A 332 -22.45 6.29 -12.30
CA GLN A 332 -22.29 5.19 -11.35
C GLN A 332 -21.80 3.95 -12.11
N ASN A 333 -20.51 3.91 -12.44
CA ASN A 333 -19.90 2.69 -12.93
C ASN A 333 -19.50 1.88 -11.70
N LYS A 334 -20.32 0.87 -11.34
CA LYS A 334 -19.88 -0.18 -10.43
C LYS A 334 -18.59 -0.79 -10.99
N ILE A 335 -17.63 -1.05 -10.12
CA ILE A 335 -16.44 -1.84 -10.49
C ILE A 335 -16.93 -3.14 -11.13
N ASP A 336 -16.40 -3.47 -12.30
CA ASP A 336 -16.76 -4.73 -12.98
C ASP A 336 -16.18 -5.91 -12.21
N LEU A 337 -16.97 -6.46 -11.30
CA LEU A 337 -16.61 -7.60 -10.47
C LEU A 337 -16.29 -8.84 -11.32
N SER A 338 -16.92 -8.99 -12.50
CA SER A 338 -16.64 -10.11 -13.40
C SER A 338 -15.23 -10.06 -13.96
N TYR A 339 -14.66 -8.87 -14.11
CA TYR A 339 -13.28 -8.69 -14.52
C TYR A 339 -12.30 -9.07 -13.39
N ILE A 340 -12.65 -8.78 -12.14
CA ILE A 340 -11.84 -9.18 -10.97
C ILE A 340 -11.81 -10.72 -10.86
N GLU A 341 -12.95 -11.38 -11.02
CA GLU A 341 -13.03 -12.86 -11.03
C GLU A 341 -12.19 -13.47 -12.14
N LYS A 342 -12.21 -12.88 -13.35
CA LYS A 342 -11.34 -13.29 -14.45
C LYS A 342 -9.85 -13.10 -14.14
N LEU A 343 -9.48 -12.01 -13.46
CA LEU A 343 -8.13 -11.77 -13.01
C LEU A 343 -7.67 -12.81 -11.98
N GLU A 344 -8.53 -13.16 -11.02
CA GLU A 344 -8.26 -14.21 -10.01
C GLU A 344 -8.06 -15.57 -10.67
N THR A 345 -8.94 -15.93 -11.60
CA THR A 345 -8.84 -17.17 -12.36
C THR A 345 -7.56 -17.22 -13.20
N ALA A 346 -7.21 -16.13 -13.87
CA ALA A 346 -5.98 -16.02 -14.65
C ALA A 346 -4.73 -16.13 -13.76
N THR A 347 -4.75 -15.53 -12.56
CA THR A 347 -3.63 -15.56 -11.60
C THR A 347 -3.43 -16.96 -11.01
N ASN A 348 -4.52 -17.68 -10.73
CA ASN A 348 -4.47 -19.04 -10.21
C ASN A 348 -4.03 -20.08 -11.26
N ASN A 349 -4.26 -19.79 -12.54
CA ASN A 349 -3.98 -20.68 -13.68
C ASN A 349 -2.71 -20.30 -14.46
N LEU A 350 -1.90 -19.34 -14.00
CA LEU A 350 -0.66 -19.01 -14.67
C LEU A 350 0.28 -20.23 -14.62
N PRO A 351 0.59 -20.85 -15.76
CA PRO A 351 1.53 -21.94 -15.78
C PRO A 351 2.93 -21.45 -15.39
N ASP A 352 3.61 -22.19 -14.54
CA ASP A 352 4.99 -21.94 -14.07
C ASP A 352 6.04 -21.88 -15.22
N LYS A 353 5.59 -21.99 -16.48
CA LYS A 353 6.41 -22.24 -17.68
C LYS A 353 6.72 -21.05 -18.56
N ASN A 354 6.46 -19.81 -18.17
CA ASN A 354 6.90 -18.70 -18.98
C ASN A 354 8.33 -18.31 -18.64
N PHE A 355 9.17 -18.18 -19.67
CA PHE A 355 10.55 -17.70 -19.66
C PHE A 355 10.75 -16.62 -18.61
N GLU A 356 11.18 -17.02 -17.40
CA GLU A 356 11.48 -16.06 -16.34
C GLU A 356 12.67 -15.20 -16.80
N SER A 357 12.46 -13.88 -16.88
CA SER A 357 13.60 -13.01 -17.15
C SER A 357 14.68 -13.24 -16.08
N PRO A 358 16.00 -13.14 -16.44
CA PRO A 358 17.09 -13.35 -15.49
C PRO A 358 16.94 -12.57 -14.18
N TYR A 359 16.31 -11.40 -14.25
CA TYR A 359 16.05 -10.60 -13.06
C TYR A 359 14.92 -11.17 -12.20
N LYS A 360 13.86 -11.70 -12.80
CA LYS A 360 12.78 -12.36 -12.08
C LYS A 360 13.33 -13.58 -11.32
N TYR A 361 14.11 -14.41 -11.99
CA TYR A 361 14.80 -15.53 -11.36
C TYR A 361 15.66 -15.10 -10.16
N LEU A 362 16.43 -14.01 -10.31
CA LEU A 362 17.24 -13.45 -9.23
C LEU A 362 16.40 -13.05 -8.00
N ILE A 363 15.26 -12.37 -8.21
CA ILE A 363 14.35 -11.97 -7.13
C ILE A 363 13.79 -13.20 -6.43
N LYS A 364 13.33 -14.21 -7.17
CA LYS A 364 12.82 -15.47 -6.61
C LYS A 364 13.87 -16.20 -5.77
N LYS A 365 15.12 -16.29 -6.26
CA LYS A 365 16.24 -16.87 -5.52
C LYS A 365 16.54 -16.11 -4.21
N ARG A 366 16.50 -14.78 -4.24
CA ARG A 366 16.69 -13.94 -3.04
C ARG A 366 15.57 -14.14 -2.05
N TRP A 367 14.33 -14.16 -2.52
CA TRP A 367 13.15 -14.40 -1.72
C TRP A 367 13.26 -15.72 -0.95
N HIS A 368 13.57 -16.84 -1.64
CA HIS A 368 13.76 -18.12 -0.99
C HIS A 368 14.89 -18.11 0.04
N LYS A 369 15.99 -17.39 -0.24
CA LYS A 369 17.08 -17.25 0.73
C LYS A 369 16.61 -16.50 1.98
N ILE A 370 15.80 -15.45 1.83
CA ILE A 370 15.28 -14.65 2.95
C ILE A 370 14.27 -15.47 3.76
N LEU A 371 13.37 -16.22 3.10
CA LEU A 371 12.45 -17.12 3.80
C LEU A 371 13.19 -18.15 4.65
N LYS A 372 14.25 -18.77 4.12
CA LYS A 372 15.08 -19.70 4.90
C LYS A 372 15.74 -19.05 6.10
N LEU A 373 16.23 -17.82 5.97
CA LEU A 373 16.82 -17.08 7.09
C LEU A 373 15.76 -16.69 8.13
N ASN A 374 14.56 -16.35 7.68
CA ASN A 374 13.45 -15.96 8.58
C ASN A 374 12.93 -17.15 9.41
N GLN A 375 13.07 -18.39 8.92
CA GLN A 375 12.72 -19.62 9.62
C GLN A 375 13.80 -20.09 10.62
N GLN A 376 15.02 -19.56 10.54
CA GLN A 376 16.07 -19.86 11.51
C GLN A 376 15.81 -19.00 12.74
N GLU A 377 15.27 -19.63 13.79
CA GLU A 377 14.81 -18.98 15.04
C GLU A 377 15.76 -17.85 15.49
N HIS A 378 15.21 -16.65 15.60
CA HIS A 378 15.78 -15.49 16.29
C HIS A 378 17.15 -14.97 15.85
N ILE A 379 17.59 -15.19 14.60
CA ILE A 379 18.88 -14.65 14.10
C ILE A 379 18.96 -13.12 14.22
N TRP A 380 17.84 -12.45 14.37
CA TRP A 380 17.74 -11.01 14.37
C TRP A 380 17.33 -10.40 15.73
N GLN A 381 16.83 -11.19 16.67
CA GLN A 381 16.66 -10.80 18.09
C GLN A 381 18.01 -10.97 18.88
#